data_a2bd2081a32bc19c836bc69fab50e15c
#
_entry.id   a2bd2081a32bc19c836bc69fab50e15c
#
_cell.length_a   1.000
_cell.length_b   1.000
_cell.length_c   1.000
_cell.angle_alpha   90.00
_cell.angle_beta   90.00
_cell.angle_gamma   90.00
#
_symmetry.space_group_name_H-M   'P 1'
#
loop_
_entity.id
_entity.type
_entity.pdbx_description
1 polymer ?
#
loop_
_entity_poly.entity_id
_entity_poly.type
_entity_poly.pdbx_seq_one_letter_code
_entity_poly.pdbx_strand_id
1 'polypeptide(L)'
;MFHIEEELKKLPSLPGVYIMHDKHDAIIYVGKAISLKNRVRQYFQKSRNLGIKKEQMVEQIERFEYIVTDSELEALVLESNLIKEHKPKYNTMLKDDKNYPFIKVTTGEEFPRIMAARSMKKDKSKYFGPYTSAGAVKDVIELTRKLYHLRTCSRVLPRDIGKERPCLYYHIKQCYGPCQGYVSKEAYREQVDALLEFLNGNHKNVLKDLEEKMYQASEEMRFEDAAQYRDLMQSVERIGEKQKITDHPGEDKDIIALAEEGLDAVVQVFFVRDGKLIGRDHFYMKTVPGDTRSMILSSFLKQFYAGTPFIPREIMIQDEIEDQDLIAQWLESRKGKKVRIVVPKKGTKEKLVELAYQNAKLVLRQDKERIKREEGRTIGAVKEISQLLGMENINRIEAFDISNISGFQSVGSMIVYEKGKPKRSDYRKFRIKGVKGPNDYASMEEVLTRRFVHGMNEQEERGNQQLEQDYGSFTRFPDLIMMDGGRGQVNIALEVLAKLNLEIPVCGMVKDDKHRTRGLYFHNQEIPISRDSEGFKLITRIQDEAHRFAIEYHRSLRSKGQVHSILDDIPGIGPARRKALMKHYKGLEGIKEASVEELSQIESMNEKAAKQVFEFFRHC
;
A
#
# COMPACT_ATOMS: atom_id res chain seq x y z
N MET A 1 9.12 26.27 -35.57
CA MET A 1 9.94 26.57 -34.39
C MET A 1 9.15 27.57 -33.53
N PHE A 2 8.97 27.30 -32.23
CA PHE A 2 8.19 28.17 -31.33
C PHE A 2 9.06 29.39 -30.94
N HIS A 3 8.60 30.61 -31.30
CA HIS A 3 9.32 31.85 -31.00
C HIS A 3 8.71 32.52 -29.75
N ILE A 4 9.32 32.28 -28.59
CA ILE A 4 8.83 32.75 -27.28
C ILE A 4 8.48 34.23 -27.29
N GLU A 5 9.33 35.10 -27.87
CA GLU A 5 9.10 36.56 -27.88
C GLU A 5 7.87 36.99 -28.69
N GLU A 6 7.55 36.26 -29.77
CA GLU A 6 6.36 36.54 -30.59
C GLU A 6 5.09 36.07 -29.88
N GLU A 7 5.14 34.89 -29.26
CA GLU A 7 4.01 34.30 -28.52
C GLU A 7 3.69 35.11 -27.25
N LEU A 8 4.70 35.67 -26.59
CA LEU A 8 4.49 36.59 -25.46
C LEU A 8 3.67 37.84 -25.83
N LYS A 9 3.74 38.32 -27.10
CA LYS A 9 2.96 39.48 -27.57
C LYS A 9 1.48 39.13 -27.71
N LYS A 10 1.14 37.88 -28.04
CA LYS A 10 -0.22 37.40 -28.27
C LYS A 10 -1.00 37.11 -26.99
N LEU A 11 -0.33 37.07 -25.82
CA LEU A 11 -0.96 36.73 -24.55
C LEU A 11 -2.07 37.73 -24.17
N PRO A 12 -3.28 37.23 -23.81
CA PRO A 12 -4.38 38.07 -23.34
C PRO A 12 -4.14 38.58 -21.92
N SER A 13 -4.73 39.71 -21.57
CA SER A 13 -4.75 40.26 -20.21
C SER A 13 -5.93 39.69 -19.38
N LEU A 14 -6.29 38.44 -19.61
CA LEU A 14 -7.40 37.72 -18.97
C LEU A 14 -6.86 36.69 -17.97
N PRO A 15 -7.69 36.27 -16.99
CA PRO A 15 -7.33 35.18 -16.09
C PRO A 15 -7.20 33.85 -16.82
N GLY A 16 -6.36 32.96 -16.31
CA GLY A 16 -6.17 31.65 -16.92
C GLY A 16 -5.01 30.87 -16.32
N VAL A 17 -4.73 29.74 -16.94
CA VAL A 17 -3.64 28.83 -16.60
C VAL A 17 -2.65 28.79 -17.75
N TYR A 18 -1.36 28.81 -17.40
CA TYR A 18 -0.25 28.64 -18.35
C TYR A 18 0.52 27.36 -18.02
N ILE A 19 0.98 26.68 -19.08
CA ILE A 19 1.61 25.37 -19.06
C ILE A 19 2.97 25.51 -19.76
N MET A 20 4.05 25.14 -19.06
CA MET A 20 5.42 25.24 -19.59
C MET A 20 5.91 23.86 -19.99
N HIS A 21 6.54 23.76 -21.15
CA HIS A 21 7.07 22.52 -21.74
C HIS A 21 8.59 22.63 -21.93
N ASP A 22 9.27 21.49 -21.79
CA ASP A 22 10.68 21.35 -22.11
C ASP A 22 10.92 20.95 -23.58
N LYS A 23 12.19 20.74 -23.95
CA LYS A 23 12.62 20.31 -25.30
C LYS A 23 12.08 18.94 -25.75
N HIS A 24 11.59 18.12 -24.81
CA HIS A 24 10.97 16.83 -25.08
C HIS A 24 9.44 16.89 -25.07
N ASP A 25 8.88 18.10 -25.06
CA ASP A 25 7.44 18.38 -24.94
C ASP A 25 6.80 17.90 -23.63
N ALA A 26 7.62 17.63 -22.61
CA ALA A 26 7.12 17.26 -21.29
C ALA A 26 6.66 18.52 -20.53
N ILE A 27 5.49 18.44 -19.87
CA ILE A 27 4.99 19.52 -19.01
C ILE A 27 5.86 19.59 -17.76
N ILE A 28 6.59 20.70 -17.61
CA ILE A 28 7.50 20.91 -16.47
C ILE A 28 6.94 21.82 -15.40
N TYR A 29 5.97 22.68 -15.74
CA TYR A 29 5.32 23.59 -14.79
C TYR A 29 3.92 23.96 -15.25
N VAL A 30 3.00 24.10 -14.30
CA VAL A 30 1.64 24.64 -14.48
C VAL A 30 1.43 25.76 -13.48
N GLY A 31 0.88 26.90 -13.89
CA GLY A 31 0.59 28.00 -12.98
C GLY A 31 -0.63 28.82 -13.39
N LYS A 32 -1.34 29.37 -12.41
CA LYS A 32 -2.46 30.31 -12.64
C LYS A 32 -1.98 31.74 -12.80
N ALA A 33 -2.80 32.56 -13.44
CA ALA A 33 -2.60 34.00 -13.57
C ALA A 33 -3.94 34.75 -13.50
N ILE A 34 -3.94 35.91 -12.84
CA ILE A 34 -5.01 36.91 -12.96
C ILE A 34 -4.96 37.58 -14.34
N SER A 35 -3.74 37.79 -14.85
CA SER A 35 -3.45 38.25 -16.20
C SER A 35 -2.34 37.41 -16.80
N LEU A 36 -2.68 36.55 -17.74
CA LEU A 36 -1.73 35.68 -18.46
C LEU A 36 -0.56 36.49 -19.03
N LYS A 37 -0.88 37.63 -19.69
CA LYS A 37 0.12 38.51 -20.28
C LYS A 37 1.17 38.99 -19.26
N ASN A 38 0.72 39.46 -18.10
CA ASN A 38 1.62 39.99 -17.08
C ASN A 38 2.45 38.90 -16.41
N ARG A 39 1.78 37.79 -16.06
CA ARG A 39 2.39 36.69 -15.31
C ARG A 39 3.42 35.92 -16.11
N VAL A 40 3.09 35.53 -17.35
CA VAL A 40 4.00 34.74 -18.21
C VAL A 40 5.21 35.58 -18.62
N ARG A 41 5.02 36.84 -18.97
CA ARG A 41 6.15 37.77 -19.30
C ARG A 41 7.16 37.91 -18.17
N GLN A 42 6.72 37.85 -16.91
CA GLN A 42 7.63 37.99 -15.76
C GLN A 42 8.73 36.94 -15.70
N TYR A 43 8.50 35.75 -16.27
CA TYR A 43 9.51 34.68 -16.31
C TYR A 43 10.65 34.98 -17.31
N PHE A 44 10.37 35.72 -18.37
CA PHE A 44 11.31 35.99 -19.47
C PHE A 44 11.95 37.38 -19.40
N GLN A 45 11.69 38.16 -18.33
CA GLN A 45 12.32 39.48 -18.11
C GLN A 45 13.70 39.34 -17.46
N LYS A 46 14.76 39.77 -18.16
CA LYS A 46 16.17 39.68 -17.73
C LYS A 46 16.54 40.47 -16.46
N SER A 47 15.68 41.38 -16.00
CA SER A 47 16.00 42.33 -14.92
C SER A 47 15.52 41.93 -13.53
N ARG A 48 14.92 40.74 -13.34
CA ARG A 48 14.41 40.29 -12.05
C ARG A 48 15.18 39.09 -11.54
N ASN A 49 15.61 39.16 -10.28
CA ASN A 49 16.11 38.02 -9.53
C ASN A 49 14.93 37.07 -9.25
N LEU A 50 14.75 36.05 -10.10
CA LEU A 50 13.60 35.15 -10.06
C LEU A 50 13.71 34.08 -8.97
N GLY A 51 14.89 33.95 -8.38
CA GLY A 51 15.24 32.86 -7.47
C GLY A 51 15.58 31.56 -8.19
N ILE A 52 16.39 30.74 -7.53
CA ILE A 52 17.05 29.53 -8.09
C ILE A 52 16.08 28.61 -8.84
N LYS A 53 14.89 28.37 -8.27
CA LYS A 53 13.86 27.50 -8.88
C LYS A 53 13.37 28.01 -10.24
N LYS A 54 13.03 29.30 -10.28
CA LYS A 54 12.47 29.91 -11.49
C LYS A 54 13.53 30.07 -12.56
N GLU A 55 14.76 30.35 -12.19
CA GLU A 55 15.89 30.42 -13.12
C GLU A 55 16.15 29.07 -13.77
N GLN A 56 16.30 28.01 -12.99
CA GLN A 56 16.47 26.65 -13.50
C GLN A 56 15.29 26.15 -14.36
N MET A 57 14.06 26.57 -14.01
CA MET A 57 12.87 26.25 -14.79
C MET A 57 12.88 26.98 -16.12
N VAL A 58 13.15 28.31 -16.11
CA VAL A 58 13.15 29.15 -17.33
C VAL A 58 14.19 28.66 -18.34
N GLU A 59 15.36 28.19 -17.90
CA GLU A 59 16.39 27.60 -18.77
C GLU A 59 15.91 26.33 -19.50
N GLN A 60 14.91 25.65 -18.97
CA GLN A 60 14.37 24.41 -19.56
C GLN A 60 13.11 24.63 -20.38
N ILE A 61 12.53 25.84 -20.39
CA ILE A 61 11.31 26.13 -21.16
C ILE A 61 11.66 26.29 -22.64
N GLU A 62 11.08 25.40 -23.45
CA GLU A 62 11.17 25.49 -24.92
C GLU A 62 9.92 26.14 -25.51
N ARG A 63 8.75 25.87 -24.93
CA ARG A 63 7.46 26.45 -25.33
C ARG A 63 6.50 26.56 -24.16
N PHE A 64 5.45 27.36 -24.35
CA PHE A 64 4.35 27.43 -23.39
C PHE A 64 2.99 27.42 -24.11
N GLU A 65 1.99 26.94 -23.41
CA GLU A 65 0.58 27.00 -23.77
C GLU A 65 -0.20 27.76 -22.70
N TYR A 66 -1.40 28.19 -23.02
CA TYR A 66 -2.29 28.81 -22.04
C TYR A 66 -3.75 28.50 -22.30
N ILE A 67 -4.54 28.49 -21.23
CA ILE A 67 -5.99 28.31 -21.27
C ILE A 67 -6.60 29.53 -20.56
N VAL A 68 -7.45 30.27 -21.27
CA VAL A 68 -8.20 31.40 -20.69
C VAL A 68 -9.38 30.85 -19.91
N THR A 69 -9.65 31.46 -18.74
CA THR A 69 -10.80 31.13 -17.88
C THR A 69 -11.64 32.37 -17.64
N ASP A 70 -12.92 32.19 -17.25
CA ASP A 70 -13.83 33.30 -17.00
C ASP A 70 -13.53 34.02 -15.66
N SER A 71 -12.84 33.32 -14.74
CA SER A 71 -12.48 33.87 -13.42
C SER A 71 -11.17 33.33 -12.90
N GLU A 72 -10.57 34.03 -11.94
CA GLU A 72 -9.39 33.55 -11.21
C GLU A 72 -9.69 32.27 -10.40
N LEU A 73 -10.94 32.13 -9.92
CA LEU A 73 -11.39 30.94 -9.22
C LEU A 73 -11.36 29.70 -10.12
N GLU A 74 -11.81 29.83 -11.37
CA GLU A 74 -11.71 28.75 -12.36
C GLU A 74 -10.26 28.44 -12.71
N ALA A 75 -9.40 29.47 -12.85
CA ALA A 75 -7.97 29.28 -13.06
C ALA A 75 -7.33 28.49 -11.91
N LEU A 76 -7.70 28.76 -10.64
CA LEU A 76 -7.22 28.01 -9.49
C LEU A 76 -7.60 26.54 -9.53
N VAL A 77 -8.85 26.24 -9.89
CA VAL A 77 -9.36 24.86 -9.97
C VAL A 77 -8.69 24.11 -11.12
N LEU A 78 -8.57 24.76 -12.28
CA LEU A 78 -7.93 24.18 -13.47
C LEU A 78 -6.43 23.92 -13.23
N GLU A 79 -5.70 24.86 -12.63
CA GLU A 79 -4.30 24.68 -12.19
C GLU A 79 -4.14 23.43 -11.33
N SER A 80 -4.97 23.30 -10.29
CA SER A 80 -4.92 22.17 -9.36
C SER A 80 -5.18 20.82 -10.06
N ASN A 81 -6.12 20.77 -11.00
CA ASN A 81 -6.43 19.57 -11.76
C ASN A 81 -5.29 19.18 -12.70
N LEU A 82 -4.72 20.14 -13.43
CA LEU A 82 -3.61 19.90 -14.35
C LEU A 82 -2.32 19.47 -13.60
N ILE A 83 -2.04 20.06 -12.44
CA ILE A 83 -0.92 19.64 -11.59
C ILE A 83 -1.12 18.17 -11.13
N LYS A 84 -2.34 17.79 -10.74
CA LYS A 84 -2.65 16.42 -10.31
C LYS A 84 -2.52 15.41 -11.46
N GLU A 85 -2.96 15.78 -12.66
CA GLU A 85 -2.94 14.95 -13.86
C GLU A 85 -1.52 14.74 -14.39
N HIS A 86 -0.79 15.82 -14.62
CA HIS A 86 0.50 15.80 -15.31
C HIS A 86 1.71 15.68 -14.38
N LYS A 87 1.55 15.94 -13.08
CA LYS A 87 2.62 15.87 -12.05
C LYS A 87 3.91 16.59 -12.47
N PRO A 88 3.87 17.87 -12.82
CA PRO A 88 5.01 18.57 -13.38
C PRO A 88 6.20 18.64 -12.43
N LYS A 89 7.41 18.62 -13.00
CA LYS A 89 8.67 18.57 -12.24
C LYS A 89 8.86 19.73 -11.27
N TYR A 90 8.42 20.94 -11.65
CA TYR A 90 8.63 22.18 -10.89
C TYR A 90 7.42 22.63 -10.05
N ASN A 91 6.35 21.84 -10.00
CA ASN A 91 5.25 22.09 -9.08
C ASN A 91 5.43 21.33 -7.76
N THR A 92 5.08 22.01 -6.68
CA THR A 92 4.99 21.38 -5.35
C THR A 92 3.80 20.43 -5.30
N MET A 93 4.02 19.18 -4.92
CA MET A 93 3.00 18.12 -5.01
C MET A 93 2.87 17.32 -3.74
N LEU A 94 1.64 16.87 -3.49
CA LEU A 94 1.34 15.86 -2.48
C LEU A 94 1.84 14.49 -2.97
N LYS A 95 2.70 13.82 -2.20
CA LYS A 95 3.26 12.51 -2.60
C LYS A 95 2.23 11.38 -2.55
N ASP A 96 1.31 11.43 -1.57
CA ASP A 96 0.32 10.38 -1.33
C ASP A 96 -1.11 10.94 -1.42
N ASP A 97 -1.90 10.42 -2.35
CA ASP A 97 -3.35 10.72 -2.44
C ASP A 97 -4.10 9.75 -1.51
N LYS A 98 -4.11 10.06 -0.20
CA LYS A 98 -4.77 9.24 0.81
C LYS A 98 -6.28 9.40 0.73
N ASN A 99 -6.95 8.30 0.47
CA ASN A 99 -8.41 8.25 0.42
C ASN A 99 -8.95 7.81 1.79
N TYR A 100 -9.47 8.76 2.57
CA TYR A 100 -9.95 8.51 3.93
C TYR A 100 -11.29 7.80 3.95
N PRO A 101 -11.43 6.75 4.76
CA PRO A 101 -12.72 6.12 4.98
C PRO A 101 -13.59 6.95 5.93
N PHE A 102 -14.90 6.86 5.69
CA PHE A 102 -15.97 7.44 6.51
C PHE A 102 -16.90 6.35 6.99
N ILE A 103 -17.58 6.59 8.09
CA ILE A 103 -18.75 5.83 8.48
C ILE A 103 -19.96 6.52 7.87
N LYS A 104 -20.75 5.78 7.11
CA LYS A 104 -21.99 6.22 6.48
C LYS A 104 -23.17 5.57 7.18
N VAL A 105 -24.16 6.38 7.60
CA VAL A 105 -25.46 5.94 8.07
C VAL A 105 -26.50 6.39 7.05
N THR A 106 -27.22 5.44 6.43
CA THR A 106 -28.16 5.72 5.33
C THR A 106 -29.52 6.21 5.85
N THR A 107 -29.53 7.39 6.47
CA THR A 107 -30.71 7.96 7.14
C THR A 107 -31.90 8.20 6.22
N GLY A 108 -31.69 8.19 4.90
CA GLY A 108 -32.74 8.28 3.89
C GLY A 108 -33.48 6.97 3.60
N GLU A 109 -32.95 5.83 4.06
CA GLU A 109 -33.63 4.53 3.93
C GLU A 109 -34.66 4.35 5.04
N GLU A 110 -35.67 3.53 4.78
CA GLU A 110 -36.72 3.24 5.78
C GLU A 110 -36.13 2.51 7.00
N PHE A 111 -35.25 1.57 6.78
CA PHE A 111 -34.41 0.91 7.76
C PHE A 111 -32.93 1.26 7.50
N PRO A 112 -32.41 2.34 8.10
CA PRO A 112 -31.02 2.75 7.89
C PRO A 112 -30.01 1.69 8.20
N ARG A 113 -28.88 1.69 7.48
CA ARG A 113 -27.74 0.80 7.72
C ARG A 113 -26.48 1.59 7.97
N ILE A 114 -25.55 0.97 8.68
CA ILE A 114 -24.21 1.50 8.90
C ILE A 114 -23.22 0.79 7.99
N MET A 115 -22.35 1.55 7.34
CA MET A 115 -21.34 1.01 6.44
C MET A 115 -20.12 1.91 6.29
N ALA A 116 -18.99 1.34 5.85
CA ALA A 116 -17.83 2.14 5.44
C ALA A 116 -18.07 2.78 4.06
N ALA A 117 -17.61 4.01 3.89
CA ALA A 117 -17.62 4.73 2.63
C ALA A 117 -16.27 5.43 2.40
N ARG A 118 -15.82 5.51 1.15
CA ARG A 118 -14.61 6.25 0.76
C ARG A 118 -14.90 7.58 0.07
N SER A 119 -16.15 7.84 -0.24
CA SER A 119 -16.62 9.08 -0.84
C SER A 119 -17.95 9.50 -0.24
N MET A 120 -18.16 10.80 -0.09
CA MET A 120 -19.45 11.36 0.32
C MET A 120 -20.29 11.64 -0.95
N LYS A 121 -21.53 11.19 -0.93
CA LYS A 121 -22.50 11.49 -2.00
C LYS A 121 -23.52 12.50 -1.48
N LYS A 122 -24.09 13.31 -2.36
CA LYS A 122 -25.24 14.18 -2.04
C LYS A 122 -26.51 13.31 -1.96
N ASP A 123 -26.56 12.43 -0.97
CA ASP A 123 -27.72 11.64 -0.62
C ASP A 123 -28.21 12.03 0.79
N LYS A 124 -29.33 11.51 1.21
CA LYS A 124 -29.88 11.79 2.55
C LYS A 124 -29.17 11.03 3.67
N SER A 125 -27.91 10.61 3.47
CA SER A 125 -27.12 9.87 4.45
C SER A 125 -26.31 10.82 5.33
N LYS A 126 -26.04 10.41 6.57
CA LYS A 126 -25.08 11.08 7.45
C LYS A 126 -23.71 10.39 7.34
N TYR A 127 -22.65 11.21 7.32
CA TYR A 127 -21.26 10.76 7.20
C TYR A 127 -20.48 11.23 8.41
N PHE A 128 -19.67 10.34 8.99
CA PHE A 128 -18.83 10.59 10.16
C PHE A 128 -17.37 10.29 9.79
N GLY A 129 -16.46 11.16 10.18
CA GLY A 129 -15.03 11.07 9.86
C GLY A 129 -14.45 12.40 9.39
N PRO A 130 -13.29 12.43 8.71
CA PRO A 130 -12.55 11.27 8.18
C PRO A 130 -11.85 10.44 9.25
N TYR A 131 -11.78 9.12 9.08
CA TYR A 131 -10.99 8.23 9.93
C TYR A 131 -9.62 7.98 9.30
N THR A 132 -8.60 7.81 10.14
CA THR A 132 -7.21 7.64 9.69
C THR A 132 -6.91 6.26 9.11
N SER A 133 -7.73 5.25 9.42
CA SER A 133 -7.55 3.89 8.88
C SER A 133 -8.87 3.18 8.64
N ALA A 134 -8.89 2.28 7.66
CA ALA A 134 -10.03 1.42 7.40
C ALA A 134 -10.29 0.42 8.56
N GLY A 135 -9.24 0.04 9.30
CA GLY A 135 -9.35 -0.77 10.51
C GLY A 135 -10.18 -0.06 11.58
N ALA A 136 -9.86 1.21 11.87
CA ALA A 136 -10.61 2.00 12.85
C ALA A 136 -12.11 2.11 12.50
N VAL A 137 -12.44 2.31 11.21
CA VAL A 137 -13.83 2.31 10.75
C VAL A 137 -14.51 0.96 10.96
N LYS A 138 -13.81 -0.14 10.64
CA LYS A 138 -14.34 -1.49 10.84
C LYS A 138 -14.61 -1.77 12.32
N ASP A 139 -13.69 -1.41 13.19
CA ASP A 139 -13.82 -1.60 14.64
C ASP A 139 -15.01 -0.83 15.21
N VAL A 140 -15.20 0.43 14.80
CA VAL A 140 -16.36 1.24 15.20
C VAL A 140 -17.67 0.65 14.66
N ILE A 141 -17.73 0.23 13.39
CA ILE A 141 -18.92 -0.42 12.83
C ILE A 141 -19.24 -1.72 13.56
N GLU A 142 -18.23 -2.51 13.90
CA GLU A 142 -18.44 -3.76 14.64
C GLU A 142 -18.96 -3.49 16.06
N LEU A 143 -18.38 -2.51 16.76
CA LEU A 143 -18.85 -2.11 18.08
C LEU A 143 -20.29 -1.59 18.03
N THR A 144 -20.61 -0.67 17.11
CA THR A 144 -21.96 -0.10 16.99
C THR A 144 -22.99 -1.14 16.59
N ARG A 145 -22.62 -2.17 15.83
CA ARG A 145 -23.50 -3.30 15.54
C ARG A 145 -23.83 -4.12 16.79
N LYS A 146 -22.85 -4.33 17.68
CA LYS A 146 -23.06 -5.02 18.97
C LYS A 146 -23.91 -4.20 19.94
N LEU A 147 -23.81 -2.85 19.89
CA LEU A 147 -24.56 -1.96 20.77
C LEU A 147 -26.00 -1.73 20.30
N TYR A 148 -26.21 -1.49 19.01
CA TYR A 148 -27.50 -1.00 18.46
C TYR A 148 -28.20 -2.02 17.56
N HIS A 149 -27.61 -3.19 17.30
CA HIS A 149 -28.16 -4.30 16.50
C HIS A 149 -28.69 -3.88 15.12
N LEU A 150 -28.05 -2.88 14.50
CA LEU A 150 -28.44 -2.36 13.20
C LEU A 150 -27.88 -3.20 12.04
N ARG A 151 -28.62 -3.23 10.95
CA ARG A 151 -28.20 -3.96 9.76
C ARG A 151 -26.99 -3.31 9.07
N THR A 152 -26.15 -4.16 8.48
CA THR A 152 -25.02 -3.75 7.62
C THR A 152 -25.18 -4.28 6.19
N CYS A 153 -26.20 -5.14 5.94
CA CYS A 153 -26.42 -5.82 4.66
C CYS A 153 -26.88 -4.86 3.55
N SER A 154 -26.73 -5.32 2.29
CA SER A 154 -27.11 -4.57 1.09
C SER A 154 -28.56 -4.73 0.65
N ARG A 155 -29.40 -5.52 1.36
CA ARG A 155 -30.81 -5.73 1.01
C ARG A 155 -31.56 -4.42 0.91
N VAL A 156 -32.45 -4.29 -0.07
CA VAL A 156 -33.27 -3.12 -0.29
C VAL A 156 -34.59 -3.28 0.44
N LEU A 157 -34.76 -2.59 1.57
CA LEU A 157 -35.97 -2.66 2.37
C LEU A 157 -36.88 -1.42 2.10
N PRO A 158 -38.18 -1.60 2.01
CA PRO A 158 -39.00 -2.79 2.38
C PRO A 158 -39.12 -3.87 1.30
N ARG A 159 -38.65 -3.64 0.07
CA ARG A 159 -38.87 -4.52 -1.09
C ARG A 159 -38.48 -6.00 -0.83
N ASP A 160 -37.41 -6.22 -0.07
CA ASP A 160 -36.81 -7.54 0.15
C ASP A 160 -37.24 -8.17 1.49
N ILE A 161 -38.25 -7.66 2.17
CA ILE A 161 -38.82 -8.24 3.40
C ILE A 161 -39.40 -9.61 3.10
N GLY A 162 -39.03 -10.63 3.87
CA GLY A 162 -39.55 -12.00 3.80
C GLY A 162 -39.09 -12.83 2.62
N LYS A 163 -38.24 -12.30 1.69
CA LYS A 163 -37.80 -13.03 0.50
C LYS A 163 -36.73 -14.08 0.77
N GLU A 164 -35.92 -13.88 1.78
CA GLU A 164 -34.79 -14.76 2.10
C GLU A 164 -34.71 -15.00 3.60
N ARG A 165 -34.08 -16.10 4.01
CA ARG A 165 -33.86 -16.42 5.43
C ARG A 165 -33.03 -15.32 6.13
N PRO A 166 -33.21 -15.13 7.46
CA PRO A 166 -32.40 -14.19 8.24
C PRO A 166 -30.92 -14.63 8.18
N CYS A 167 -30.02 -13.65 8.15
CA CYS A 167 -28.59 -13.89 8.10
C CYS A 167 -28.01 -14.22 9.48
N LEU A 168 -26.73 -14.65 9.50
CA LEU A 168 -26.02 -15.00 10.73
C LEU A 168 -26.11 -13.91 11.81
N TYR A 169 -26.04 -12.63 11.45
CA TYR A 169 -26.08 -11.53 12.42
C TYR A 169 -27.40 -11.46 13.21
N TYR A 170 -28.52 -11.92 12.66
CA TYR A 170 -29.75 -12.06 13.41
C TYR A 170 -29.62 -13.20 14.45
N HIS A 171 -29.12 -14.36 14.04
CA HIS A 171 -28.99 -15.52 14.92
C HIS A 171 -28.02 -15.27 16.10
N ILE A 172 -26.94 -14.50 15.86
CA ILE A 172 -26.00 -14.10 16.93
C ILE A 172 -26.41 -12.80 17.65
N LYS A 173 -27.69 -12.40 17.53
CA LYS A 173 -28.29 -11.22 18.19
C LYS A 173 -27.55 -9.89 17.92
N GLN A 174 -26.99 -9.72 16.73
CA GLN A 174 -26.32 -8.48 16.31
C GLN A 174 -27.08 -7.73 15.21
N CYS A 175 -28.33 -8.11 14.93
CA CYS A 175 -29.25 -7.42 14.02
C CYS A 175 -30.68 -7.74 14.44
N TYR A 176 -31.56 -6.75 14.49
CA TYR A 176 -32.97 -6.95 14.80
C TYR A 176 -33.81 -7.62 13.70
N GLY A 177 -33.22 -7.95 12.57
CA GLY A 177 -33.88 -8.65 11.47
C GLY A 177 -34.98 -7.86 10.76
N PRO A 178 -34.80 -6.57 10.42
CA PRO A 178 -35.80 -5.81 9.70
C PRO A 178 -36.16 -6.41 8.33
N CYS A 179 -35.26 -7.23 7.77
CA CYS A 179 -35.52 -7.97 6.54
C CYS A 179 -36.56 -9.11 6.68
N GLN A 180 -36.99 -9.42 7.92
CA GLN A 180 -38.03 -10.40 8.22
C GLN A 180 -39.28 -9.73 8.83
N GLY A 181 -39.26 -8.40 9.03
CA GLY A 181 -40.32 -7.70 9.73
C GLY A 181 -40.36 -7.95 11.25
N TYR A 182 -39.25 -8.41 11.86
CA TYR A 182 -39.21 -8.73 13.30
C TYR A 182 -39.08 -7.51 14.19
N VAL A 183 -38.88 -6.33 13.64
CA VAL A 183 -38.80 -5.04 14.35
C VAL A 183 -39.65 -4.00 13.62
N SER A 184 -40.35 -3.18 14.38
CA SER A 184 -41.11 -2.06 13.82
C SER A 184 -40.16 -0.95 13.32
N LYS A 185 -40.65 -0.12 12.43
CA LYS A 185 -39.89 1.01 11.89
C LYS A 185 -39.53 2.02 12.98
N GLU A 186 -40.46 2.27 13.90
CA GLU A 186 -40.31 3.20 15.01
C GLU A 186 -39.20 2.73 15.97
N ALA A 187 -39.31 1.50 16.48
CA ALA A 187 -38.31 0.91 17.37
C ALA A 187 -36.92 0.82 16.73
N TYR A 188 -36.88 0.52 15.42
CA TYR A 188 -35.61 0.52 14.70
C TYR A 188 -35.01 1.92 14.57
N ARG A 189 -35.85 2.95 14.38
CA ARG A 189 -35.44 4.34 14.25
C ARG A 189 -34.85 4.89 15.56
N GLU A 190 -35.41 4.53 16.70
CA GLU A 190 -34.86 4.87 18.02
C GLU A 190 -33.40 4.40 18.17
N GLN A 191 -33.11 3.17 17.71
CA GLN A 191 -31.75 2.66 17.74
C GLN A 191 -30.81 3.40 16.78
N VAL A 192 -31.33 3.84 15.63
CA VAL A 192 -30.58 4.69 14.70
C VAL A 192 -30.26 6.05 15.32
N ASP A 193 -31.18 6.66 16.01
CA ASP A 193 -30.99 7.97 16.65
C ASP A 193 -29.95 7.85 17.80
N ALA A 194 -30.04 6.80 18.61
CA ALA A 194 -29.02 6.50 19.62
C ALA A 194 -27.62 6.25 19.01
N LEU A 195 -27.54 5.53 17.87
CA LEU A 195 -26.28 5.40 17.12
C LEU A 195 -25.75 6.77 16.66
N LEU A 196 -26.61 7.65 16.14
CA LEU A 196 -26.18 8.96 15.68
C LEU A 196 -25.62 9.82 16.82
N GLU A 197 -26.26 9.76 18.02
CA GLU A 197 -25.71 10.41 19.22
C GLU A 197 -24.35 9.86 19.63
N PHE A 198 -24.21 8.54 19.59
CA PHE A 198 -22.91 7.88 19.87
C PHE A 198 -21.82 8.33 18.90
N LEU A 199 -22.09 8.33 17.60
CA LEU A 199 -21.14 8.76 16.57
C LEU A 199 -20.81 10.27 16.65
N ASN A 200 -21.69 11.08 17.21
CA ASN A 200 -21.44 12.47 17.56
C ASN A 200 -20.63 12.64 18.87
N GLY A 201 -20.25 11.52 19.52
CA GLY A 201 -19.39 11.53 20.70
C GLY A 201 -20.11 11.61 22.04
N ASN A 202 -21.42 11.40 22.09
CA ASN A 202 -22.16 11.28 23.35
C ASN A 202 -22.10 9.85 23.88
N HIS A 203 -20.97 9.53 24.54
CA HIS A 203 -20.73 8.18 25.06
C HIS A 203 -21.28 7.98 26.48
N LYS A 204 -21.60 9.05 27.23
CA LYS A 204 -21.99 8.96 28.63
C LYS A 204 -23.27 8.14 28.85
N ASN A 205 -24.30 8.35 28.04
CA ASN A 205 -25.55 7.62 28.15
C ASN A 205 -25.38 6.13 27.90
N VAL A 206 -24.56 5.78 26.89
CA VAL A 206 -24.28 4.39 26.54
C VAL A 206 -23.48 3.70 27.63
N LEU A 207 -22.48 4.36 28.21
CA LEU A 207 -21.70 3.81 29.34
C LEU A 207 -22.58 3.54 30.54
N LYS A 208 -23.48 4.46 30.88
CA LYS A 208 -24.41 4.30 32.00
C LYS A 208 -25.39 3.13 31.77
N ASP A 209 -25.98 3.03 30.58
CA ASP A 209 -26.88 1.91 30.22
C ASP A 209 -26.15 0.55 30.27
N LEU A 210 -24.92 0.48 29.77
CA LEU A 210 -24.12 -0.73 29.84
C LEU A 210 -23.74 -1.10 31.28
N GLU A 211 -23.43 -0.11 32.11
CA GLU A 211 -23.12 -0.31 33.52
C GLU A 211 -24.33 -0.87 34.28
N GLU A 212 -25.51 -0.28 34.08
CA GLU A 212 -26.77 -0.77 34.66
C GLU A 212 -27.06 -2.21 34.24
N LYS A 213 -26.93 -2.53 32.95
CA LYS A 213 -27.11 -3.90 32.40
C LYS A 213 -26.08 -4.89 32.95
N MET A 214 -24.84 -4.46 33.14
CA MET A 214 -23.79 -5.27 33.73
C MET A 214 -24.12 -5.65 35.19
N TYR A 215 -24.52 -4.69 35.98
CA TYR A 215 -24.93 -4.94 37.38
C TYR A 215 -26.16 -5.85 37.45
N GLN A 216 -27.20 -5.59 36.67
CA GLN A 216 -28.38 -6.43 36.61
C GLN A 216 -28.04 -7.88 36.20
N ALA A 217 -27.24 -8.07 35.19
CA ALA A 217 -26.80 -9.41 34.76
C ALA A 217 -26.00 -10.11 35.86
N SER A 218 -25.18 -9.37 36.61
CA SER A 218 -24.44 -9.90 37.75
C SER A 218 -25.34 -10.33 38.92
N GLU A 219 -26.34 -9.53 39.25
CA GLU A 219 -27.35 -9.86 40.28
C GLU A 219 -28.17 -11.10 39.91
N GLU A 220 -28.49 -11.25 38.62
CA GLU A 220 -29.18 -12.43 38.07
C GLU A 220 -28.25 -13.63 37.85
N MET A 221 -26.97 -13.58 38.30
CA MET A 221 -25.91 -14.60 38.15
C MET A 221 -25.61 -14.96 36.69
N ARG A 222 -25.92 -14.09 35.73
CA ARG A 222 -25.58 -14.23 34.30
C ARG A 222 -24.20 -13.65 34.03
N PHE A 223 -23.16 -14.28 34.58
CA PHE A 223 -21.80 -13.75 34.58
C PHE A 223 -21.18 -13.58 33.18
N GLU A 224 -21.58 -14.43 32.23
CA GLU A 224 -21.12 -14.27 30.83
C GLU A 224 -21.67 -13.00 30.18
N ASP A 225 -22.94 -12.67 30.43
CA ASP A 225 -23.57 -11.45 29.95
C ASP A 225 -22.94 -10.23 30.62
N ALA A 226 -22.71 -10.29 31.93
CA ALA A 226 -22.02 -9.22 32.68
C ALA A 226 -20.62 -8.96 32.13
N ALA A 227 -19.86 -10.03 31.83
CA ALA A 227 -18.54 -9.89 31.21
C ALA A 227 -18.61 -9.26 29.81
N GLN A 228 -19.62 -9.60 29.00
CA GLN A 228 -19.84 -8.99 27.69
C GLN A 228 -20.13 -7.47 27.81
N TYR A 229 -20.98 -7.05 28.75
CA TYR A 229 -21.26 -5.64 28.98
C TYR A 229 -20.02 -4.88 29.43
N ARG A 230 -19.22 -5.44 30.33
CA ARG A 230 -17.93 -4.88 30.74
C ARG A 230 -16.99 -4.67 29.54
N ASP A 231 -16.86 -5.67 28.69
CA ASP A 231 -15.95 -5.61 27.54
C ASP A 231 -16.43 -4.59 26.49
N LEU A 232 -17.77 -4.41 26.35
CA LEU A 232 -18.35 -3.34 25.55
C LEU A 232 -18.05 -1.96 26.16
N MET A 233 -18.20 -1.77 27.49
CA MET A 233 -17.84 -0.53 28.18
C MET A 233 -16.36 -0.16 27.92
N GLN A 234 -15.43 -1.08 28.12
CA GLN A 234 -14.02 -0.84 27.84
C GLN A 234 -13.74 -0.47 26.38
N SER A 235 -14.54 -1.02 25.45
CA SER A 235 -14.40 -0.69 24.03
C SER A 235 -14.93 0.72 23.71
N VAL A 236 -16.02 1.15 24.37
CA VAL A 236 -16.56 2.51 24.27
C VAL A 236 -15.59 3.52 24.88
N GLU A 237 -15.03 3.24 26.07
CA GLU A 237 -14.04 4.09 26.73
C GLU A 237 -12.79 4.29 25.89
N ARG A 238 -12.24 3.24 25.28
CA ARG A 238 -11.09 3.33 24.36
C ARG A 238 -11.36 4.24 23.14
N ILE A 239 -12.59 4.27 22.64
CA ILE A 239 -12.97 5.19 21.57
C ILE A 239 -13.09 6.61 22.12
N GLY A 240 -13.67 6.78 23.30
CA GLY A 240 -13.80 8.07 23.97
C GLY A 240 -12.46 8.71 24.39
N GLU A 241 -11.48 7.92 24.85
CA GLU A 241 -10.16 8.43 25.25
C GLU A 241 -9.35 9.03 24.13
N LYS A 242 -9.49 8.52 22.90
CA LYS A 242 -8.85 9.09 21.71
C LYS A 242 -9.39 10.48 21.32
N GLN A 243 -10.45 10.97 21.96
CA GLN A 243 -11.17 12.22 21.63
C GLN A 243 -10.95 13.35 22.63
N LYS A 244 -9.92 13.30 23.47
CA LYS A 244 -9.73 14.19 24.64
C LYS A 244 -9.27 15.64 24.40
N ILE A 245 -9.21 16.15 23.18
CA ILE A 245 -9.01 17.60 22.99
C ILE A 245 -10.39 18.23 22.81
N THR A 246 -10.90 18.82 23.89
CA THR A 246 -12.16 19.54 23.89
C THR A 246 -11.93 21.02 23.66
N ASP A 247 -12.41 21.53 22.56
CA ASP A 247 -12.71 22.93 22.32
C ASP A 247 -14.25 23.11 22.37
N HIS A 248 -14.75 24.31 22.17
CA HIS A 248 -16.19 24.59 22.30
C HIS A 248 -17.06 23.63 21.49
N PRO A 249 -18.18 23.10 22.05
CA PRO A 249 -19.11 22.24 21.33
C PRO A 249 -19.62 22.88 20.04
N GLY A 250 -19.76 22.11 18.97
CA GLY A 250 -20.30 22.57 17.68
C GLY A 250 -19.29 23.15 16.70
N GLU A 251 -17.99 23.13 16.98
CA GLU A 251 -16.97 23.64 16.06
C GLU A 251 -16.27 22.52 15.29
N ASP A 252 -16.38 22.58 13.96
CA ASP A 252 -15.60 21.75 13.03
C ASP A 252 -14.41 22.55 12.52
N LYS A 253 -13.19 22.04 12.77
CA LYS A 253 -11.96 22.69 12.30
C LYS A 253 -10.90 21.67 11.91
N ASP A 254 -10.05 22.03 10.97
CA ASP A 254 -8.81 21.33 10.65
C ASP A 254 -7.63 22.22 11.07
N ILE A 255 -6.64 21.61 11.73
CA ILE A 255 -5.46 22.29 12.21
C ILE A 255 -4.28 21.74 11.42
N ILE A 256 -3.59 22.61 10.70
CA ILE A 256 -2.61 22.24 9.69
C ILE A 256 -1.29 22.96 9.98
N ALA A 257 -0.22 22.18 10.08
CA ALA A 257 1.11 22.71 10.26
C ALA A 257 2.14 21.98 9.41
N LEU A 258 3.17 22.68 8.99
CA LEU A 258 4.24 22.24 8.10
C LEU A 258 5.57 22.19 8.87
N ALA A 259 6.27 21.04 8.78
CA ALA A 259 7.69 20.93 9.08
C ALA A 259 8.47 20.63 7.80
N GLU A 260 9.61 21.30 7.62
CA GLU A 260 10.48 21.12 6.46
C GLU A 260 11.94 21.02 6.89
N GLU A 261 12.73 20.27 6.13
CA GLU A 261 14.17 20.17 6.30
C GLU A 261 14.82 19.76 4.98
N GLY A 262 15.50 20.71 4.33
CA GLY A 262 16.02 20.57 2.98
C GLY A 262 14.89 20.50 1.95
N LEU A 263 14.81 19.40 1.19
CA LEU A 263 13.74 19.15 0.21
C LEU A 263 12.61 18.26 0.75
N ASP A 264 12.71 17.84 2.00
CA ASP A 264 11.68 17.02 2.63
C ASP A 264 10.73 17.90 3.44
N ALA A 265 9.45 17.76 3.20
CA ALA A 265 8.41 18.47 3.90
C ALA A 265 7.26 17.55 4.31
N VAL A 266 6.78 17.73 5.53
CA VAL A 266 5.65 16.98 6.11
C VAL A 266 4.61 17.97 6.61
N VAL A 267 3.38 17.83 6.14
CA VAL A 267 2.23 18.57 6.65
C VAL A 267 1.44 17.66 7.59
N GLN A 268 1.25 18.10 8.83
CA GLN A 268 0.41 17.45 9.83
C GLN A 268 -0.97 18.07 9.80
N VAL A 269 -2.02 17.25 9.81
CA VAL A 269 -3.41 17.68 9.93
C VAL A 269 -4.03 17.04 11.17
N PHE A 270 -4.68 17.85 11.99
CA PHE A 270 -5.56 17.40 13.06
C PHE A 270 -7.00 17.68 12.68
N PHE A 271 -7.86 16.67 12.78
CA PHE A 271 -9.27 16.75 12.47
C PHE A 271 -10.09 16.94 13.75
N VAL A 272 -10.67 18.11 13.93
CA VAL A 272 -11.56 18.44 15.04
C VAL A 272 -12.98 18.51 14.52
N ARG A 273 -13.90 17.74 15.12
CA ARG A 273 -15.32 17.70 14.79
C ARG A 273 -16.13 17.80 16.07
N ASP A 274 -17.12 18.69 16.05
CA ASP A 274 -17.93 19.03 17.25
C ASP A 274 -17.06 19.35 18.49
N GLY A 275 -15.96 20.08 18.25
CA GLY A 275 -15.01 20.45 19.31
C GLY A 275 -14.07 19.33 19.77
N LYS A 276 -14.16 18.11 19.23
CA LYS A 276 -13.34 16.95 19.63
C LYS A 276 -12.33 16.57 18.56
N LEU A 277 -11.08 16.25 18.96
CA LEU A 277 -10.08 15.71 18.06
C LEU A 277 -10.45 14.28 17.69
N ILE A 278 -10.94 14.06 16.47
CA ILE A 278 -11.35 12.74 15.98
C ILE A 278 -10.19 11.98 15.30
N GLY A 279 -9.14 12.67 14.91
CA GLY A 279 -7.99 12.02 14.28
C GLY A 279 -6.87 12.98 13.91
N ARG A 280 -5.75 12.40 13.56
CA ARG A 280 -4.59 13.11 13.01
C ARG A 280 -3.99 12.33 11.87
N ASP A 281 -3.46 13.02 10.86
CA ASP A 281 -2.68 12.40 9.80
C ASP A 281 -1.58 13.33 9.31
N HIS A 282 -0.60 12.76 8.63
CA HIS A 282 0.51 13.48 8.07
C HIS A 282 0.67 13.17 6.57
N PHE A 283 1.19 14.14 5.84
CA PHE A 283 1.32 14.12 4.39
C PHE A 283 2.71 14.54 3.98
N TYR A 284 3.32 13.77 3.09
CA TYR A 284 4.60 14.12 2.50
C TYR A 284 4.39 15.03 1.30
N MET A 285 5.12 16.13 1.26
CA MET A 285 5.15 17.02 0.10
C MET A 285 6.44 16.80 -0.68
N LYS A 286 6.32 16.75 -2.00
CA LYS A 286 7.47 16.85 -2.89
C LYS A 286 7.73 18.34 -3.13
N THR A 287 8.78 18.88 -2.52
CA THR A 287 9.18 20.28 -2.69
C THR A 287 10.28 20.41 -3.73
N VAL A 288 10.48 21.64 -4.18
CA VAL A 288 11.53 22.01 -5.12
C VAL A 288 12.41 23.09 -4.49
N PRO A 289 13.73 23.15 -4.76
CA PRO A 289 14.59 24.22 -4.23
C PRO A 289 13.99 25.60 -4.48
N GLY A 290 13.83 26.41 -3.41
CA GLY A 290 13.22 27.75 -3.47
C GLY A 290 11.71 27.80 -3.21
N ASP A 291 11.05 26.67 -2.90
CA ASP A 291 9.68 26.70 -2.37
C ASP A 291 9.68 27.34 -0.98
N THR A 292 8.77 28.29 -0.76
CA THR A 292 8.54 28.88 0.55
C THR A 292 7.47 28.10 1.32
N ARG A 293 7.47 28.22 2.66
CA ARG A 293 6.44 27.61 3.53
C ARG A 293 5.02 27.99 3.08
N SER A 294 4.81 29.24 2.71
CA SER A 294 3.56 29.76 2.16
C SER A 294 3.13 29.01 0.90
N MET A 295 4.04 28.80 -0.04
CA MET A 295 3.78 28.07 -1.29
C MET A 295 3.46 26.60 -1.03
N ILE A 296 4.18 25.95 -0.12
CA ILE A 296 3.96 24.54 0.24
C ILE A 296 2.58 24.36 0.88
N LEU A 297 2.23 25.21 1.86
CA LEU A 297 0.93 25.17 2.53
C LEU A 297 -0.22 25.49 1.57
N SER A 298 -0.07 26.49 0.70
CA SER A 298 -1.07 26.82 -0.34
C SER A 298 -1.31 25.63 -1.29
N SER A 299 -0.23 25.01 -1.77
CA SER A 299 -0.29 23.83 -2.64
C SER A 299 -0.94 22.65 -1.92
N PHE A 300 -0.62 22.43 -0.65
CA PHE A 300 -1.24 21.40 0.16
C PHE A 300 -2.74 21.62 0.29
N LEU A 301 -3.21 22.79 0.69
CA LEU A 301 -4.63 23.09 0.85
C LEU A 301 -5.42 22.84 -0.43
N LYS A 302 -4.91 23.31 -1.57
CA LYS A 302 -5.55 23.10 -2.86
C LYS A 302 -5.69 21.62 -3.20
N GLN A 303 -4.62 20.85 -3.08
CA GLN A 303 -4.60 19.43 -3.43
C GLN A 303 -5.38 18.57 -2.43
N PHE A 304 -5.21 18.83 -1.14
CA PHE A 304 -5.90 18.10 -0.07
C PHE A 304 -7.42 18.26 -0.14
N TYR A 305 -7.90 19.50 -0.19
CA TYR A 305 -9.35 19.74 -0.24
C TYR A 305 -9.94 19.46 -1.62
N ALA A 306 -9.18 19.43 -2.71
CA ALA A 306 -9.68 18.92 -4.00
C ALA A 306 -10.10 17.45 -3.92
N GLY A 307 -9.37 16.64 -3.16
CA GLY A 307 -9.64 15.21 -2.95
C GLY A 307 -10.52 14.89 -1.75
N THR A 308 -10.65 15.80 -0.78
CA THR A 308 -11.36 15.56 0.48
C THR A 308 -12.84 15.95 0.37
N PRO A 309 -13.78 15.04 0.70
CA PRO A 309 -15.22 15.31 0.57
C PRO A 309 -15.77 16.20 1.67
N PHE A 310 -15.11 16.32 2.81
CA PHE A 310 -15.53 17.14 3.94
C PHE A 310 -14.67 18.40 4.06
N ILE A 311 -15.31 19.56 4.16
CA ILE A 311 -14.68 20.87 4.37
C ILE A 311 -15.18 21.43 5.71
N PRO A 312 -14.28 21.73 6.70
CA PRO A 312 -14.69 22.28 8.00
C PRO A 312 -15.15 23.73 7.86
N ARG A 313 -15.64 24.32 8.96
CA ARG A 313 -15.98 25.74 9.00
C ARG A 313 -14.74 26.63 9.15
N GLU A 314 -13.73 26.13 9.83
CA GLU A 314 -12.49 26.83 10.10
C GLU A 314 -11.28 25.96 9.79
N ILE A 315 -10.31 26.50 9.10
CA ILE A 315 -9.02 25.87 8.82
C ILE A 315 -7.96 26.73 9.50
N MET A 316 -7.27 26.19 10.49
CA MET A 316 -6.18 26.85 11.17
C MET A 316 -4.86 26.42 10.54
N ILE A 317 -4.07 27.37 10.10
CA ILE A 317 -2.77 27.15 9.47
C ILE A 317 -1.68 27.87 10.23
N GLN A 318 -0.44 27.43 10.06
CA GLN A 318 0.72 27.93 10.80
C GLN A 318 1.19 29.29 10.28
N ASP A 319 1.24 29.47 8.97
CA ASP A 319 1.77 30.67 8.31
C ASP A 319 0.75 31.22 7.32
N GLU A 320 0.82 32.53 7.05
CA GLU A 320 0.02 33.16 6.00
C GLU A 320 0.40 32.58 4.63
N ILE A 321 -0.59 32.38 3.78
CA ILE A 321 -0.40 31.77 2.45
C ILE A 321 -0.78 32.75 1.35
N GLU A 322 -0.16 32.58 0.19
CA GLU A 322 -0.60 33.27 -1.03
C GLU A 322 -2.02 32.80 -1.41
N ASP A 323 -2.85 33.72 -1.93
CA ASP A 323 -4.23 33.44 -2.37
C ASP A 323 -5.19 32.92 -1.27
N GLN A 324 -4.94 33.25 0.00
CA GLN A 324 -5.75 32.76 1.13
C GLN A 324 -7.25 33.01 0.94
N ASP A 325 -7.62 34.22 0.53
CA ASP A 325 -9.00 34.59 0.31
C ASP A 325 -9.64 33.84 -0.88
N LEU A 326 -8.88 33.65 -1.94
CA LEU A 326 -9.32 32.89 -3.12
C LEU A 326 -9.55 31.41 -2.80
N ILE A 327 -8.64 30.80 -2.03
CA ILE A 327 -8.78 29.43 -1.55
C ILE A 327 -10.02 29.33 -0.63
N ALA A 328 -10.23 30.30 0.26
CA ALA A 328 -11.42 30.32 1.11
C ALA A 328 -12.73 30.40 0.29
N GLN A 329 -12.78 31.27 -0.72
CA GLN A 329 -13.91 31.38 -1.66
C GLN A 329 -14.14 30.08 -2.43
N TRP A 330 -13.08 29.43 -2.91
CA TRP A 330 -13.17 28.12 -3.57
C TRP A 330 -13.77 27.06 -2.63
N LEU A 331 -13.29 27.00 -1.39
CA LEU A 331 -13.81 26.05 -0.40
C LEU A 331 -15.28 26.36 -0.03
N GLU A 332 -15.65 27.63 0.06
CA GLU A 332 -17.02 28.09 0.29
C GLU A 332 -17.95 27.65 -0.85
N SER A 333 -17.53 27.83 -2.13
CA SER A 333 -18.32 27.40 -3.30
C SER A 333 -18.57 25.89 -3.30
N ARG A 334 -17.59 25.09 -2.86
CA ARG A 334 -17.75 23.63 -2.75
C ARG A 334 -18.60 23.19 -1.58
N LYS A 335 -18.48 23.86 -0.45
CA LYS A 335 -19.22 23.54 0.78
C LYS A 335 -20.65 24.08 0.77
N GLY A 336 -20.91 25.19 0.07
CA GLY A 336 -22.15 25.94 0.10
C GLY A 336 -22.36 26.77 1.39
N LYS A 337 -21.31 26.93 2.21
CA LYS A 337 -21.31 27.71 3.47
C LYS A 337 -19.94 28.33 3.70
N LYS A 338 -19.88 29.45 4.41
CA LYS A 338 -18.65 30.19 4.69
C LYS A 338 -17.55 29.31 5.31
N VAL A 339 -16.33 29.42 4.79
CA VAL A 339 -15.12 28.78 5.29
C VAL A 339 -14.11 29.86 5.65
N ARG A 340 -13.51 29.75 6.83
CA ARG A 340 -12.47 30.68 7.29
C ARG A 340 -11.13 29.98 7.35
N ILE A 341 -10.11 30.58 6.74
CA ILE A 341 -8.71 30.19 6.91
C ILE A 341 -8.10 31.20 7.88
N VAL A 342 -7.50 30.71 8.97
CA VAL A 342 -7.04 31.56 10.08
C VAL A 342 -5.61 31.19 10.46
N VAL A 343 -4.76 32.19 10.69
CA VAL A 343 -3.42 32.03 11.28
C VAL A 343 -3.48 32.51 12.73
N PRO A 344 -3.59 31.60 13.73
CA PRO A 344 -3.67 31.99 15.13
C PRO A 344 -2.33 32.51 15.62
N LYS A 345 -2.30 33.66 16.26
CA LYS A 345 -1.06 34.29 16.77
C LYS A 345 -0.95 34.26 18.31
N LYS A 346 -1.98 33.76 19.03
CA LYS A 346 -2.00 33.66 20.49
C LYS A 346 -3.12 32.76 21.01
N GLY A 347 -2.97 32.31 22.26
CA GLY A 347 -4.00 31.56 22.98
C GLY A 347 -4.07 30.08 22.64
N THR A 348 -5.21 29.44 22.95
CA THR A 348 -5.41 27.99 22.77
C THR A 348 -5.28 27.54 21.31
N LYS A 349 -5.77 28.35 20.38
CA LYS A 349 -5.70 28.05 18.94
C LYS A 349 -4.26 28.00 18.43
N GLU A 350 -3.42 28.93 18.87
CA GLU A 350 -1.98 28.93 18.51
C GLU A 350 -1.28 27.68 19.08
N LYS A 351 -1.57 27.32 20.36
CA LYS A 351 -1.00 26.09 20.97
C LYS A 351 -1.38 24.82 20.21
N LEU A 352 -2.57 24.74 19.62
CA LEU A 352 -2.99 23.61 18.81
C LEU A 352 -2.22 23.54 17.47
N VAL A 353 -1.95 24.69 16.84
CA VAL A 353 -1.14 24.75 15.63
C VAL A 353 0.32 24.38 15.95
N GLU A 354 0.86 24.88 17.06
CA GLU A 354 2.19 24.51 17.54
C GLU A 354 2.29 22.99 17.83
N LEU A 355 1.27 22.41 18.45
CA LEU A 355 1.20 20.96 18.69
C LEU A 355 1.22 20.18 17.35
N ALA A 356 0.50 20.65 16.34
CA ALA A 356 0.52 20.05 15.00
C ALA A 356 1.92 20.16 14.37
N TYR A 357 2.58 21.32 14.52
CA TYR A 357 3.95 21.53 14.05
C TYR A 357 4.95 20.57 14.71
N GLN A 358 4.91 20.42 16.04
CA GLN A 358 5.79 19.50 16.76
C GLN A 358 5.58 18.06 16.30
N ASN A 359 4.33 17.66 16.01
CA ASN A 359 4.03 16.35 15.44
C ASN A 359 4.60 16.20 14.02
N ALA A 360 4.46 17.21 13.16
CA ALA A 360 5.07 17.21 11.81
C ALA A 360 6.58 17.01 11.88
N LYS A 361 7.25 17.77 12.78
CA LYS A 361 8.70 17.70 13.01
C LYS A 361 9.15 16.33 13.52
N LEU A 362 8.36 15.72 14.42
CA LEU A 362 8.65 14.39 14.93
C LEU A 362 8.57 13.33 13.84
N VAL A 363 7.51 13.37 13.00
CA VAL A 363 7.35 12.46 11.84
C VAL A 363 8.53 12.60 10.88
N LEU A 364 8.90 13.83 10.53
CA LEU A 364 10.00 14.11 9.61
C LEU A 364 11.33 13.52 10.12
N ARG A 365 11.61 13.66 11.42
CA ARG A 365 12.81 13.08 12.06
C ARG A 365 12.79 11.56 12.08
N GLN A 366 11.68 10.94 12.49
CA GLN A 366 11.54 9.49 12.54
C GLN A 366 11.70 8.86 11.15
N ASP A 367 11.16 9.48 10.11
CA ASP A 367 11.31 8.99 8.76
C ASP A 367 12.74 9.12 8.22
N LYS A 368 13.42 10.24 8.52
CA LYS A 368 14.85 10.36 8.18
C LYS A 368 15.69 9.27 8.83
N GLU A 369 15.46 9.00 10.12
CA GLU A 369 16.14 7.90 10.80
C GLU A 369 15.79 6.54 10.19
N ARG A 370 14.52 6.32 9.84
CA ARG A 370 14.07 5.08 9.17
C ARG A 370 14.71 4.92 7.80
N ILE A 371 14.70 5.97 6.98
CA ILE A 371 15.32 5.98 5.65
C ILE A 371 16.83 5.72 5.78
N LYS A 372 17.52 6.42 6.68
CA LYS A 372 18.94 6.23 6.94
C LYS A 372 19.27 4.80 7.39
N ARG A 373 18.43 4.21 8.27
CA ARG A 373 18.57 2.81 8.69
C ARG A 373 18.31 1.86 7.53
N GLU A 374 17.30 2.12 6.70
CA GLU A 374 16.99 1.30 5.52
C GLU A 374 18.10 1.41 4.46
N GLU A 375 18.64 2.59 4.22
CA GLU A 375 19.79 2.80 3.35
C GLU A 375 21.03 2.08 3.88
N GLY A 376 21.30 2.16 5.17
CA GLY A 376 22.39 1.41 5.82
C GLY A 376 22.22 -0.10 5.63
N ARG A 377 21.01 -0.61 5.82
CA ARG A 377 20.68 -2.04 5.67
C ARG A 377 20.70 -2.53 4.22
N THR A 378 20.66 -1.66 3.26
CA THR A 378 20.58 -1.98 1.82
C THR A 378 21.84 -1.52 1.08
N ILE A 379 21.87 -0.29 0.62
CA ILE A 379 22.98 0.28 -0.14
C ILE A 379 24.27 0.30 0.68
N GLY A 380 24.20 0.69 1.96
CA GLY A 380 25.33 0.69 2.88
C GLY A 380 25.90 -0.72 3.10
N ALA A 381 25.02 -1.71 3.30
CA ALA A 381 25.41 -3.11 3.45
C ALA A 381 26.10 -3.66 2.19
N VAL A 382 25.59 -3.34 1.00
CA VAL A 382 26.24 -3.72 -0.27
C VAL A 382 27.60 -3.05 -0.41
N LYS A 383 27.72 -1.78 -0.02
CA LYS A 383 28.99 -1.04 -0.03
C LYS A 383 30.03 -1.67 0.92
N GLU A 384 29.62 -2.12 2.11
CA GLU A 384 30.50 -2.86 3.02
C GLU A 384 30.99 -4.17 2.38
N ILE A 385 30.10 -4.93 1.73
CA ILE A 385 30.48 -6.15 1.00
C ILE A 385 31.43 -5.82 -0.14
N SER A 386 31.16 -4.78 -0.92
CA SER A 386 32.04 -4.31 -2.01
C SER A 386 33.44 -3.99 -1.50
N GLN A 387 33.55 -3.26 -0.39
CA GLN A 387 34.84 -2.91 0.23
C GLN A 387 35.60 -4.14 0.73
N LEU A 388 34.90 -5.09 1.37
CA LEU A 388 35.49 -6.34 1.86
C LEU A 388 36.03 -7.22 0.73
N LEU A 389 35.35 -7.24 -0.41
CA LEU A 389 35.73 -8.02 -1.58
C LEU A 389 36.69 -7.27 -2.53
N GLY A 390 37.01 -6.00 -2.25
CA GLY A 390 37.82 -5.15 -3.12
C GLY A 390 37.16 -4.87 -4.47
N MET A 391 35.82 -4.84 -4.52
CA MET A 391 35.05 -4.66 -5.74
C MET A 391 34.43 -3.26 -5.78
N GLU A 392 34.25 -2.71 -6.99
CA GLU A 392 33.50 -1.46 -7.18
C GLU A 392 32.09 -1.74 -7.69
N ASN A 393 31.09 -0.99 -7.17
CA ASN A 393 29.73 -0.90 -7.71
C ASN A 393 28.94 -2.21 -7.85
N ILE A 394 28.83 -3.00 -6.79
CA ILE A 394 27.89 -4.14 -6.77
C ILE A 394 26.46 -3.61 -6.71
N ASN A 395 25.68 -3.82 -7.78
CA ASN A 395 24.26 -3.46 -7.83
C ASN A 395 23.35 -4.69 -7.79
N ARG A 396 23.74 -5.76 -8.50
CA ARG A 396 22.96 -6.99 -8.65
C ARG A 396 23.74 -8.18 -8.10
N ILE A 397 23.13 -8.86 -7.13
CA ILE A 397 23.66 -10.10 -6.54
C ILE A 397 22.69 -11.23 -6.87
N GLU A 398 23.19 -12.33 -7.42
CA GLU A 398 22.44 -13.57 -7.58
C GLU A 398 22.96 -14.60 -6.59
N ALA A 399 22.08 -15.20 -5.78
CA ALA A 399 22.47 -16.27 -4.87
C ALA A 399 21.78 -17.58 -5.23
N PHE A 400 22.58 -18.66 -5.15
CA PHE A 400 22.19 -20.00 -5.55
C PHE A 400 22.23 -20.96 -4.36
N ASP A 401 21.21 -21.82 -4.26
CA ASP A 401 21.13 -22.88 -3.26
C ASP A 401 20.59 -24.16 -3.91
N ILE A 402 21.15 -25.31 -3.52
CA ILE A 402 20.65 -26.65 -3.90
C ILE A 402 20.04 -27.28 -2.66
N SER A 403 18.80 -27.70 -2.80
CA SER A 403 18.10 -28.42 -1.74
C SER A 403 17.79 -29.83 -2.16
N ASN A 404 18.28 -30.80 -1.36
CA ASN A 404 18.02 -32.22 -1.49
C ASN A 404 17.16 -32.70 -0.32
N ILE A 405 16.01 -33.29 -0.56
CA ILE A 405 15.21 -33.93 0.49
C ILE A 405 15.01 -35.40 0.16
N SER A 406 15.67 -36.26 0.94
CA SER A 406 15.41 -37.71 1.09
C SER A 406 14.84 -38.41 -0.15
N GLY A 407 15.65 -38.66 -1.19
CA GLY A 407 15.35 -39.58 -2.28
C GLY A 407 14.49 -39.09 -3.44
N PHE A 408 13.97 -37.85 -3.43
CA PHE A 408 13.21 -37.28 -4.53
C PHE A 408 13.87 -35.99 -5.06
N GLN A 409 14.14 -35.96 -6.34
CA GLN A 409 14.55 -34.86 -7.22
C GLN A 409 15.16 -33.60 -6.53
N SER A 410 16.47 -33.43 -6.72
CA SER A 410 17.19 -32.21 -6.34
C SER A 410 16.61 -30.99 -7.05
N VAL A 411 16.58 -29.86 -6.35
CA VAL A 411 16.05 -28.60 -6.84
C VAL A 411 17.05 -27.49 -6.60
N GLY A 412 17.34 -26.70 -7.64
CA GLY A 412 18.10 -25.48 -7.51
C GLY A 412 17.18 -24.25 -7.37
N SER A 413 17.58 -23.32 -6.55
CA SER A 413 16.95 -22.01 -6.42
C SER A 413 17.93 -20.89 -6.77
N MET A 414 17.43 -19.86 -7.44
CA MET A 414 18.13 -18.62 -7.69
C MET A 414 17.31 -17.48 -7.14
N ILE A 415 17.88 -16.70 -6.25
CA ILE A 415 17.31 -15.46 -5.76
C ILE A 415 18.15 -14.27 -6.22
N VAL A 416 17.53 -13.12 -6.33
CA VAL A 416 18.14 -11.89 -6.82
C VAL A 416 17.96 -10.75 -5.84
N TYR A 417 19.04 -10.02 -5.58
CA TYR A 417 19.03 -8.77 -4.83
C TYR A 417 19.56 -7.64 -5.72
N GLU A 418 18.83 -6.54 -5.79
CA GLU A 418 19.31 -5.30 -6.44
C GLU A 418 19.42 -4.18 -5.40
N LYS A 419 20.58 -3.53 -5.35
CA LYS A 419 20.88 -2.47 -4.36
C LYS A 419 20.58 -2.88 -2.92
N GLY A 420 20.83 -4.15 -2.58
CA GLY A 420 20.59 -4.73 -1.27
C GLY A 420 19.13 -5.06 -0.94
N LYS A 421 18.19 -4.95 -1.90
CA LYS A 421 16.77 -5.32 -1.75
C LYS A 421 16.43 -6.55 -2.58
N PRO A 422 15.56 -7.46 -2.09
CA PRO A 422 15.14 -8.64 -2.84
C PRO A 422 14.30 -8.25 -4.07
N LYS A 423 14.68 -8.73 -5.24
CA LYS A 423 13.94 -8.56 -6.50
C LYS A 423 13.20 -9.84 -6.87
N ARG A 424 12.08 -10.06 -6.25
CA ARG A 424 11.31 -11.31 -6.33
C ARG A 424 10.82 -11.65 -7.74
N SER A 425 10.62 -10.69 -8.62
CA SER A 425 10.29 -10.90 -10.03
C SER A 425 11.31 -11.75 -10.76
N ASP A 426 12.58 -11.65 -10.35
CA ASP A 426 13.71 -12.28 -10.99
C ASP A 426 14.12 -13.62 -10.34
N TYR A 427 13.43 -14.06 -9.28
CA TYR A 427 13.66 -15.37 -8.65
C TYR A 427 13.31 -16.51 -9.58
N ARG A 428 14.15 -17.55 -9.64
CA ARG A 428 13.93 -18.71 -10.51
C ARG A 428 14.12 -20.02 -9.75
N LYS A 429 13.35 -21.03 -10.16
CA LYS A 429 13.37 -22.40 -9.64
C LYS A 429 13.82 -23.35 -10.75
N PHE A 430 14.82 -24.17 -10.47
CA PHE A 430 15.39 -25.10 -11.43
C PHE A 430 15.12 -26.52 -10.94
N ARG A 431 14.39 -27.30 -11.72
CA ARG A 431 14.32 -28.74 -11.53
C ARG A 431 15.54 -29.39 -12.15
N ILE A 432 16.30 -30.17 -11.37
CA ILE A 432 17.46 -30.89 -11.86
C ILE A 432 16.98 -32.06 -12.72
N LYS A 433 17.57 -32.25 -13.89
CA LYS A 433 17.17 -33.25 -14.89
C LYS A 433 18.27 -34.25 -15.21
N GLY A 434 19.53 -33.81 -15.21
CA GLY A 434 20.70 -34.59 -15.68
C GLY A 434 21.39 -35.39 -14.58
N VAL A 435 21.16 -35.10 -13.31
CA VAL A 435 21.90 -35.69 -12.18
C VAL A 435 21.08 -36.81 -11.54
N LYS A 436 21.63 -38.01 -11.45
CA LYS A 436 21.07 -39.17 -10.76
C LYS A 436 21.63 -39.24 -9.33
N GLY A 437 20.75 -39.22 -8.32
CA GLY A 437 21.13 -39.30 -6.91
C GLY A 437 21.53 -37.94 -6.27
N PRO A 438 21.85 -37.93 -4.98
CA PRO A 438 22.20 -36.71 -4.24
C PRO A 438 23.64 -36.27 -4.57
N ASN A 439 23.78 -35.42 -5.57
CA ASN A 439 25.07 -34.80 -5.95
C ASN A 439 24.85 -33.28 -6.10
N ASP A 440 25.13 -32.53 -5.04
CA ASP A 440 24.93 -31.08 -4.98
C ASP A 440 25.83 -30.35 -5.96
N TYR A 441 27.04 -30.87 -6.20
CA TYR A 441 28.02 -30.27 -7.10
C TYR A 441 27.58 -30.34 -8.58
N ALA A 442 27.21 -31.51 -9.04
CA ALA A 442 26.67 -31.69 -10.40
C ALA A 442 25.32 -30.95 -10.60
N SER A 443 24.52 -30.91 -9.57
CA SER A 443 23.26 -30.15 -9.59
C SER A 443 23.49 -28.65 -9.73
N MET A 444 24.50 -28.11 -9.03
CA MET A 444 24.86 -26.70 -9.12
C MET A 444 25.43 -26.35 -10.50
N GLU A 445 26.30 -27.25 -11.06
CA GLU A 445 26.80 -27.09 -12.42
C GLU A 445 25.67 -27.01 -13.45
N GLU A 446 24.65 -27.88 -13.35
CA GLU A 446 23.48 -27.85 -14.23
C GLU A 446 22.69 -26.52 -14.10
N VAL A 447 22.46 -26.04 -12.88
CA VAL A 447 21.72 -24.82 -12.62
C VAL A 447 22.41 -23.59 -13.20
N LEU A 448 23.70 -23.43 -12.90
CA LEU A 448 24.48 -22.30 -13.38
C LEU A 448 24.64 -22.32 -14.90
N THR A 449 24.93 -23.48 -15.50
CA THR A 449 25.01 -23.63 -16.95
C THR A 449 23.69 -23.20 -17.60
N ARG A 450 22.56 -23.72 -17.13
CA ARG A 450 21.24 -23.34 -17.68
C ARG A 450 20.93 -21.85 -17.51
N ARG A 451 21.28 -21.26 -16.36
CA ARG A 451 21.09 -19.84 -16.11
C ARG A 451 21.83 -18.97 -17.10
N PHE A 452 23.13 -19.22 -17.26
CA PHE A 452 23.98 -18.35 -18.06
C PHE A 452 23.85 -18.60 -19.55
N VAL A 453 23.71 -19.85 -20.01
CA VAL A 453 23.42 -20.16 -21.41
C VAL A 453 22.12 -19.52 -21.86
N HIS A 454 21.07 -19.61 -21.03
CA HIS A 454 19.79 -18.95 -21.38
C HIS A 454 19.91 -17.43 -21.43
N GLY A 455 20.67 -16.84 -20.50
CA GLY A 455 20.91 -15.40 -20.51
C GLY A 455 21.73 -14.93 -21.71
N MET A 456 22.71 -15.70 -22.15
CA MET A 456 23.49 -15.40 -23.38
C MET A 456 22.58 -15.44 -24.63
N ASN A 457 21.73 -16.48 -24.74
CA ASN A 457 20.79 -16.60 -25.85
C ASN A 457 19.80 -15.44 -25.88
N GLU A 458 19.21 -15.04 -24.73
CA GLU A 458 18.32 -13.88 -24.64
C GLU A 458 19.05 -12.57 -25.01
N GLN A 459 20.32 -12.41 -24.66
CA GLN A 459 21.12 -11.24 -25.04
C GLN A 459 21.40 -11.22 -26.56
N GLU A 460 21.68 -12.37 -27.17
CA GLU A 460 21.89 -12.49 -28.61
C GLU A 460 20.60 -12.18 -29.39
N GLU A 461 19.46 -12.74 -28.96
CA GLU A 461 18.13 -12.43 -29.55
C GLU A 461 17.82 -10.95 -29.46
N ARG A 462 18.10 -10.32 -28.31
CA ARG A 462 17.93 -8.88 -28.10
C ARG A 462 18.78 -8.05 -29.06
N GLY A 463 20.04 -8.40 -29.23
CA GLY A 463 20.95 -7.72 -30.15
C GLY A 463 20.47 -7.78 -31.60
N ASN A 464 19.93 -8.94 -32.00
CA ASN A 464 19.44 -9.17 -33.37
C ASN A 464 18.11 -8.48 -33.68
N GLN A 465 17.24 -8.20 -32.68
CA GLN A 465 15.88 -7.66 -32.88
C GLN A 465 15.68 -6.23 -32.35
N GLN A 466 16.72 -5.56 -31.85
CA GLN A 466 16.66 -4.19 -31.26
C GLN A 466 15.55 -4.04 -30.17
N LEU A 467 15.34 -5.08 -29.36
CA LEU A 467 14.35 -5.08 -28.31
C LEU A 467 14.76 -4.23 -27.09
N GLU A 468 13.76 -3.83 -26.26
CA GLU A 468 13.98 -2.98 -25.08
C GLU A 468 14.97 -3.58 -24.07
N GLN A 469 15.58 -2.71 -23.23
CA GLN A 469 16.58 -3.12 -22.22
C GLN A 469 16.10 -4.18 -21.22
N ASP A 470 14.81 -4.32 -21.01
CA ASP A 470 14.19 -5.26 -20.06
C ASP A 470 13.61 -6.52 -20.73
N TYR A 471 13.92 -6.76 -22.02
CA TYR A 471 13.49 -7.97 -22.71
C TYR A 471 14.20 -9.21 -22.17
N GLY A 472 13.41 -10.23 -21.80
CA GLY A 472 13.91 -11.49 -21.25
C GLY A 472 14.14 -11.48 -19.74
N SER A 473 14.05 -12.65 -19.13
CA SER A 473 14.15 -12.77 -17.66
C SER A 473 15.58 -13.02 -17.17
N PHE A 474 16.51 -13.36 -18.07
CA PHE A 474 17.90 -13.70 -17.76
C PHE A 474 18.94 -12.82 -18.45
N THR A 475 18.52 -11.79 -19.19
CA THR A 475 19.38 -10.87 -19.94
C THR A 475 20.34 -10.08 -19.06
N ARG A 476 19.97 -9.80 -17.81
CA ARG A 476 20.81 -9.08 -16.85
C ARG A 476 21.68 -10.04 -16.07
N PHE A 477 23.00 -9.96 -16.26
CA PHE A 477 23.96 -10.72 -15.46
C PHE A 477 24.22 -10.04 -14.11
N PRO A 478 24.57 -10.82 -13.05
CA PRO A 478 24.91 -10.27 -11.75
C PRO A 478 26.33 -9.67 -11.74
N ASP A 479 26.54 -8.68 -10.86
CA ASP A 479 27.87 -8.16 -10.54
C ASP A 479 28.60 -9.08 -9.56
N LEU A 480 27.85 -9.90 -8.79
CA LEU A 480 28.37 -10.85 -7.84
C LEU A 480 27.45 -12.07 -7.75
N ILE A 481 28.02 -13.25 -7.82
CA ILE A 481 27.36 -14.53 -7.51
C ILE A 481 27.68 -14.92 -6.07
N MET A 482 26.67 -15.27 -5.29
CA MET A 482 26.80 -15.81 -3.94
C MET A 482 26.40 -17.29 -3.91
N MET A 483 27.30 -18.15 -3.42
CA MET A 483 27.05 -19.57 -3.26
C MET A 483 26.78 -19.90 -1.80
N ASP A 484 25.75 -20.73 -1.53
CA ASP A 484 25.46 -21.20 -0.17
C ASP A 484 26.40 -22.32 0.26
N GLY A 485 27.69 -22.04 0.21
CA GLY A 485 28.76 -22.97 0.57
C GLY A 485 30.15 -22.39 0.38
N GLY A 486 31.15 -23.15 0.82
CA GLY A 486 32.53 -22.73 0.78
C GLY A 486 33.23 -23.05 -0.56
N ARG A 487 34.52 -23.31 -0.46
CA ARG A 487 35.48 -23.53 -1.59
C ARG A 487 34.95 -24.44 -2.70
N GLY A 488 34.31 -25.57 -2.36
CA GLY A 488 33.87 -26.54 -3.38
C GLY A 488 32.80 -25.99 -4.32
N GLN A 489 31.78 -25.29 -3.78
CA GLN A 489 30.73 -24.71 -4.62
C GLN A 489 31.23 -23.50 -5.42
N VAL A 490 32.11 -22.68 -4.85
CA VAL A 490 32.73 -21.56 -5.56
C VAL A 490 33.55 -22.05 -6.77
N ASN A 491 34.34 -23.12 -6.60
CA ASN A 491 35.14 -23.68 -7.70
C ASN A 491 34.29 -24.15 -8.88
N ILE A 492 33.16 -24.82 -8.60
CA ILE A 492 32.22 -25.25 -9.66
C ILE A 492 31.64 -24.04 -10.40
N ALA A 493 31.24 -23.02 -9.68
CA ALA A 493 30.71 -21.81 -10.31
C ALA A 493 31.78 -21.16 -11.22
N LEU A 494 33.03 -21.07 -10.76
CA LEU A 494 34.14 -20.55 -11.56
C LEU A 494 34.43 -21.43 -12.79
N GLU A 495 34.39 -22.76 -12.68
CA GLU A 495 34.55 -23.68 -13.81
C GLU A 495 33.47 -23.51 -14.87
N VAL A 496 32.20 -23.38 -14.45
CA VAL A 496 31.06 -23.12 -15.36
C VAL A 496 31.24 -21.81 -16.09
N LEU A 497 31.58 -20.73 -15.36
CA LEU A 497 31.78 -19.41 -15.95
C LEU A 497 32.95 -19.40 -16.93
N ALA A 498 34.06 -20.07 -16.59
CA ALA A 498 35.20 -20.22 -17.49
C ALA A 498 34.84 -20.96 -18.78
N LYS A 499 34.04 -22.06 -18.70
CA LYS A 499 33.55 -22.80 -19.88
C LYS A 499 32.68 -21.91 -20.79
N LEU A 500 32.00 -20.90 -20.22
CA LEU A 500 31.11 -19.98 -20.93
C LEU A 500 31.80 -18.66 -21.31
N ASN A 501 33.08 -18.48 -21.03
CA ASN A 501 33.84 -17.24 -21.23
C ASN A 501 33.21 -16.03 -20.53
N LEU A 502 32.69 -16.22 -19.29
CA LEU A 502 32.10 -15.18 -18.48
C LEU A 502 33.00 -14.83 -17.29
N GLU A 503 33.26 -13.54 -17.09
CA GLU A 503 34.05 -13.02 -15.98
C GLU A 503 33.13 -12.40 -14.93
N ILE A 504 32.48 -13.24 -14.12
CA ILE A 504 31.60 -12.79 -13.03
C ILE A 504 32.22 -13.23 -11.70
N PRO A 505 32.44 -12.32 -10.75
CA PRO A 505 32.96 -12.65 -9.43
C PRO A 505 32.04 -13.61 -8.66
N VAL A 506 32.64 -14.62 -8.01
CA VAL A 506 31.92 -15.63 -7.23
C VAL A 506 32.43 -15.62 -5.80
N CYS A 507 31.50 -15.50 -4.86
CA CYS A 507 31.77 -15.50 -3.43
C CYS A 507 31.00 -16.64 -2.74
N GLY A 508 31.63 -17.38 -1.85
CA GLY A 508 31.02 -18.41 -1.03
C GLY A 508 30.65 -17.87 0.37
N MET A 509 29.55 -18.34 0.91
CA MET A 509 29.12 -18.05 2.29
C MET A 509 29.61 -19.19 3.19
N VAL A 510 30.69 -18.96 3.97
CA VAL A 510 31.29 -19.97 4.83
C VAL A 510 30.48 -20.15 6.10
N LYS A 511 30.20 -21.41 6.45
CA LYS A 511 29.42 -21.77 7.65
C LYS A 511 30.34 -22.24 8.79
N ASP A 512 29.92 -21.98 10.03
CA ASP A 512 30.52 -22.56 11.24
C ASP A 512 29.97 -23.99 11.47
N ASP A 513 30.50 -24.69 12.48
CA ASP A 513 30.07 -26.05 12.85
C ASP A 513 28.60 -26.14 13.29
N LYS A 514 27.94 -24.99 13.50
CA LYS A 514 26.51 -24.88 13.81
C LYS A 514 25.70 -24.42 12.58
N HIS A 515 26.24 -24.56 11.38
CA HIS A 515 25.64 -24.16 10.10
C HIS A 515 25.28 -22.66 9.98
N ARG A 516 25.90 -21.77 10.77
CA ARG A 516 25.70 -20.32 10.69
C ARG A 516 26.82 -19.67 9.90
N THR A 517 26.51 -18.66 9.10
CA THR A 517 27.51 -17.87 8.38
C THR A 517 28.55 -17.32 9.34
N ARG A 518 29.83 -17.54 9.03
CA ARG A 518 30.94 -16.98 9.80
C ARG A 518 31.81 -16.02 9.00
N GLY A 519 31.81 -16.12 7.66
CA GLY A 519 32.66 -15.32 6.79
C GLY A 519 32.33 -15.55 5.31
N LEU A 520 33.12 -14.94 4.47
CA LEU A 520 33.03 -15.07 3.02
C LEU A 520 34.27 -15.82 2.48
N TYR A 521 34.10 -16.56 1.40
CA TYR A 521 35.19 -17.19 0.65
C TYR A 521 35.29 -16.55 -0.73
N PHE A 522 36.40 -15.86 -0.99
CA PHE A 522 36.60 -15.11 -2.21
C PHE A 522 38.11 -15.15 -2.60
N HIS A 523 38.42 -15.31 -3.87
CA HIS A 523 39.81 -15.42 -4.38
C HIS A 523 40.71 -16.39 -3.58
N ASN A 524 40.17 -17.59 -3.30
CA ASN A 524 40.85 -18.65 -2.53
C ASN A 524 41.21 -18.27 -1.08
N GLN A 525 40.58 -17.25 -0.50
CA GLN A 525 40.79 -16.83 0.88
C GLN A 525 39.46 -16.71 1.63
N GLU A 526 39.51 -17.05 2.93
CA GLU A 526 38.39 -16.73 3.82
C GLU A 526 38.54 -15.29 4.33
N ILE A 527 37.50 -14.49 4.10
CA ILE A 527 37.44 -13.11 4.54
C ILE A 527 36.52 -13.05 5.76
N PRO A 528 37.09 -12.73 6.94
CA PRO A 528 36.27 -12.57 8.15
C PRO A 528 35.39 -11.33 8.03
N ILE A 529 34.16 -11.44 8.53
CA ILE A 529 33.20 -10.33 8.56
C ILE A 529 32.61 -10.19 9.95
N SER A 530 32.51 -8.95 10.44
CA SER A 530 31.91 -8.69 11.75
C SER A 530 30.42 -9.00 11.74
N ARG A 531 29.97 -9.77 12.74
CA ARG A 531 28.54 -10.13 12.89
C ARG A 531 27.62 -8.94 13.13
N ASP A 532 28.15 -7.83 13.62
CA ASP A 532 27.38 -6.60 13.88
C ASP A 532 27.26 -5.71 12.66
N SER A 533 28.05 -5.96 11.60
CA SER A 533 28.04 -5.17 10.36
C SER A 533 26.72 -5.36 9.58
N GLU A 534 26.31 -4.34 8.86
CA GLU A 534 25.13 -4.43 7.99
C GLU A 534 25.40 -5.33 6.77
N GLY A 535 26.64 -5.41 6.32
CA GLY A 535 27.10 -6.37 5.29
C GLY A 535 26.85 -7.81 5.71
N PHE A 536 27.26 -8.20 6.94
CA PHE A 536 27.00 -9.54 7.48
C PHE A 536 25.50 -9.84 7.56
N LYS A 537 24.70 -8.89 8.08
CA LYS A 537 23.23 -9.02 8.16
C LYS A 537 22.58 -9.16 6.79
N LEU A 538 23.13 -8.51 5.75
CA LEU A 538 22.64 -8.66 4.37
C LEU A 538 22.96 -10.05 3.83
N ILE A 539 24.19 -10.55 4.02
CA ILE A 539 24.60 -11.89 3.59
C ILE A 539 23.70 -12.96 4.26
N THR A 540 23.47 -12.85 5.56
CA THR A 540 22.58 -13.76 6.29
C THR A 540 21.15 -13.71 5.72
N ARG A 541 20.61 -12.52 5.43
CA ARG A 541 19.29 -12.39 4.79
C ARG A 541 19.24 -13.01 3.39
N ILE A 542 20.31 -12.89 2.60
CA ILE A 542 20.42 -13.53 1.29
C ILE A 542 20.41 -15.05 1.44
N GLN A 543 21.20 -15.58 2.37
CA GLN A 543 21.27 -17.00 2.65
C GLN A 543 19.94 -17.59 3.11
N ASP A 544 19.31 -16.97 4.11
CA ASP A 544 18.02 -17.38 4.64
C ASP A 544 16.92 -17.35 3.55
N GLU A 545 16.93 -16.35 2.70
CA GLU A 545 15.95 -16.22 1.62
C GLU A 545 16.17 -17.26 0.51
N ALA A 546 17.44 -17.59 0.14
CA ALA A 546 17.75 -18.65 -0.81
C ALA A 546 17.22 -20.00 -0.29
N HIS A 547 17.54 -20.33 0.95
CA HIS A 547 17.08 -21.54 1.61
C HIS A 547 15.54 -21.61 1.75
N ARG A 548 14.90 -20.52 2.19
CA ARG A 548 13.43 -20.41 2.27
C ARG A 548 12.77 -20.68 0.92
N PHE A 549 13.32 -20.07 -0.16
CA PHE A 549 12.76 -20.19 -1.51
C PHE A 549 12.90 -21.61 -2.07
N ALA A 550 14.01 -22.29 -1.77
CA ALA A 550 14.23 -23.68 -2.11
C ALA A 550 13.23 -24.61 -1.39
N ILE A 551 13.04 -24.47 -0.07
CA ILE A 551 12.09 -25.26 0.72
C ILE A 551 10.65 -25.06 0.23
N GLU A 552 10.24 -23.85 -0.08
CA GLU A 552 8.89 -23.56 -0.60
C GLU A 552 8.62 -24.30 -1.90
N TYR A 553 9.61 -24.42 -2.77
CA TYR A 553 9.47 -25.17 -4.02
C TYR A 553 9.33 -26.67 -3.78
N HIS A 554 10.10 -27.24 -2.86
CA HIS A 554 9.96 -28.65 -2.48
C HIS A 554 8.55 -28.96 -1.95
N ARG A 555 8.00 -28.11 -1.08
CA ARG A 555 6.62 -28.28 -0.59
C ARG A 555 5.61 -28.25 -1.73
N SER A 556 5.78 -27.37 -2.69
CA SER A 556 4.92 -27.29 -3.88
C SER A 556 5.02 -28.53 -4.78
N LEU A 557 6.21 -29.14 -4.92
CA LEU A 557 6.39 -30.37 -5.69
C LEU A 557 5.82 -31.59 -4.95
N ARG A 558 5.99 -31.66 -3.62
CA ARG A 558 5.40 -32.73 -2.79
C ARG A 558 3.87 -32.72 -2.87
N SER A 559 3.23 -31.56 -2.70
CA SER A 559 1.76 -31.47 -2.77
C SER A 559 1.24 -31.91 -4.14
N LYS A 560 1.94 -31.53 -5.23
CA LYS A 560 1.60 -31.97 -6.59
C LYS A 560 1.86 -33.48 -6.82
N GLY A 561 2.93 -34.02 -6.25
CA GLY A 561 3.30 -35.43 -6.36
C GLY A 561 2.39 -36.33 -5.56
N GLN A 562 2.02 -35.96 -4.32
CA GLN A 562 1.10 -36.73 -3.49
C GLN A 562 -0.32 -36.79 -4.06
N VAL A 563 -0.82 -35.68 -4.61
CA VAL A 563 -2.13 -35.64 -5.29
C VAL A 563 -2.11 -36.49 -6.58
N HIS A 564 -0.96 -36.58 -7.24
CA HIS A 564 -0.81 -37.42 -8.45
C HIS A 564 -0.78 -38.91 -8.16
N SER A 565 -0.24 -39.36 -7.02
CA SER A 565 -0.09 -40.78 -6.73
C SER A 565 -1.38 -41.45 -6.28
N ILE A 566 -2.22 -40.80 -5.47
CA ILE A 566 -3.43 -41.44 -4.89
C ILE A 566 -4.51 -41.69 -5.95
N LEU A 567 -4.76 -40.81 -6.89
CA LEU A 567 -5.74 -41.00 -7.95
C LEU A 567 -5.21 -41.88 -9.11
N ASP A 568 -3.89 -41.94 -9.29
CA ASP A 568 -3.26 -42.80 -10.31
C ASP A 568 -3.20 -44.25 -9.88
N ASP A 569 -3.32 -44.55 -8.58
CA ASP A 569 -3.40 -45.93 -8.03
C ASP A 569 -4.78 -46.56 -8.20
N ILE A 570 -5.79 -45.78 -8.64
CA ILE A 570 -7.15 -46.28 -8.85
C ILE A 570 -7.28 -46.88 -10.26
N PRO A 571 -7.56 -48.18 -10.40
CA PRO A 571 -7.73 -48.81 -11.70
C PRO A 571 -8.80 -48.11 -12.54
N GLY A 572 -8.44 -47.74 -13.78
CA GLY A 572 -9.36 -47.06 -14.71
C GLY A 572 -9.42 -45.54 -14.60
N ILE A 573 -8.65 -44.91 -13.68
CA ILE A 573 -8.54 -43.45 -13.59
C ILE A 573 -7.28 -42.99 -14.31
N GLY A 574 -7.44 -42.65 -15.58
CA GLY A 574 -6.37 -42.04 -16.39
C GLY A 574 -6.32 -40.50 -16.27
N PRO A 575 -5.35 -39.85 -16.96
CA PRO A 575 -5.12 -38.40 -16.86
C PRO A 575 -6.36 -37.51 -17.12
N ALA A 576 -7.23 -37.93 -18.04
CA ALA A 576 -8.44 -37.17 -18.38
C ALA A 576 -9.48 -37.20 -17.23
N ARG A 577 -9.73 -38.38 -16.67
CA ARG A 577 -10.67 -38.59 -15.55
C ARG A 577 -10.17 -37.91 -14.28
N ARG A 578 -8.88 -38.03 -13.99
CA ARG A 578 -8.25 -37.33 -12.88
C ARG A 578 -8.38 -35.79 -12.99
N LYS A 579 -8.13 -35.22 -14.17
CA LYS A 579 -8.29 -33.80 -14.42
C LYS A 579 -9.73 -33.32 -14.21
N ALA A 580 -10.71 -34.13 -14.62
CA ALA A 580 -12.13 -33.86 -14.44
C ALA A 580 -12.53 -33.89 -12.96
N LEU A 581 -12.12 -34.93 -12.20
CA LEU A 581 -12.34 -35.04 -10.75
C LEU A 581 -11.76 -33.86 -9.98
N MET A 582 -10.51 -33.52 -10.22
CA MET A 582 -9.84 -32.42 -9.55
C MET A 582 -10.40 -31.04 -9.93
N LYS A 583 -10.93 -30.89 -11.15
CA LYS A 583 -11.61 -29.67 -11.60
C LYS A 583 -12.95 -29.46 -10.88
N HIS A 584 -13.68 -30.56 -10.67
CA HIS A 584 -15.02 -30.53 -10.06
C HIS A 584 -14.94 -30.30 -8.54
N TYR A 585 -14.15 -31.09 -7.81
CA TYR A 585 -14.11 -31.05 -6.34
C TYR A 585 -13.05 -30.17 -5.73
N LYS A 586 -12.16 -29.55 -6.51
CA LYS A 586 -11.07 -28.65 -6.05
C LYS A 586 -10.14 -29.25 -4.98
N GLY A 587 -10.29 -30.52 -4.60
CA GLY A 587 -9.48 -31.20 -3.59
C GLY A 587 -9.87 -32.67 -3.41
N LEU A 588 -9.02 -33.43 -2.70
CA LEU A 588 -9.23 -34.88 -2.46
C LEU A 588 -10.37 -35.16 -1.47
N GLU A 589 -10.60 -34.26 -0.51
CA GLU A 589 -11.65 -34.48 0.49
C GLU A 589 -13.04 -34.51 -0.13
N GLY A 590 -13.33 -33.62 -1.05
CA GLY A 590 -14.60 -33.65 -1.79
C GLY A 590 -14.79 -34.90 -2.63
N ILE A 591 -13.71 -35.49 -3.15
CA ILE A 591 -13.77 -36.77 -3.90
C ILE A 591 -14.03 -37.96 -2.95
N LYS A 592 -13.49 -37.94 -1.74
CA LYS A 592 -13.70 -38.96 -0.72
C LYS A 592 -15.14 -39.00 -0.19
N GLU A 593 -15.78 -37.86 -0.09
CA GLU A 593 -17.14 -37.73 0.45
C GLU A 593 -18.24 -37.95 -0.62
N ALA A 594 -17.85 -37.89 -1.90
CA ALA A 594 -18.79 -37.96 -3.01
C ALA A 594 -19.43 -39.38 -3.17
N SER A 595 -20.71 -39.40 -3.54
CA SER A 595 -21.43 -40.65 -3.87
C SER A 595 -21.07 -41.18 -5.27
N VAL A 596 -21.41 -42.44 -5.55
CA VAL A 596 -21.17 -43.02 -6.87
C VAL A 596 -21.96 -42.29 -7.96
N GLU A 597 -23.16 -41.84 -7.63
CA GLU A 597 -24.04 -41.09 -8.51
C GLU A 597 -23.40 -39.73 -8.87
N GLU A 598 -22.88 -38.98 -7.90
CA GLU A 598 -22.21 -37.69 -8.12
C GLU A 598 -20.94 -37.86 -8.94
N LEU A 599 -20.10 -38.84 -8.63
CA LEU A 599 -18.89 -39.16 -9.38
C LEU A 599 -19.17 -39.53 -10.83
N SER A 600 -20.30 -40.24 -11.09
CA SER A 600 -20.67 -40.68 -12.44
C SER A 600 -21.14 -39.54 -13.35
N GLN A 601 -21.61 -38.41 -12.79
CA GLN A 601 -22.07 -37.26 -13.53
C GLN A 601 -20.94 -36.36 -14.02
N ILE A 602 -19.69 -36.60 -13.59
CA ILE A 602 -18.53 -35.81 -13.98
C ILE A 602 -18.11 -36.12 -15.41
N GLU A 603 -17.75 -35.08 -16.16
CA GLU A 603 -17.24 -35.20 -17.54
C GLU A 603 -16.12 -36.26 -17.63
N SER A 604 -16.20 -37.18 -18.59
CA SER A 604 -15.28 -38.33 -18.80
C SER A 604 -15.35 -39.46 -17.78
N MET A 605 -16.21 -39.43 -16.75
CA MET A 605 -16.46 -40.53 -15.83
C MET A 605 -17.57 -41.44 -16.34
N ASN A 606 -17.51 -42.70 -15.94
CA ASN A 606 -18.60 -43.68 -16.12
C ASN A 606 -18.85 -44.40 -14.80
N GLU A 607 -19.97 -45.08 -14.69
CA GLU A 607 -20.40 -45.76 -13.46
C GLU A 607 -19.36 -46.76 -12.91
N LYS A 608 -18.64 -47.46 -13.80
CA LYS A 608 -17.58 -48.39 -13.41
C LYS A 608 -16.39 -47.68 -12.77
N ALA A 609 -15.95 -46.54 -13.34
CA ALA A 609 -14.87 -45.75 -12.79
C ALA A 609 -15.28 -45.02 -11.51
N ALA A 610 -16.53 -44.55 -11.42
CA ALA A 610 -17.09 -43.94 -10.22
C ALA A 610 -17.12 -44.93 -9.04
N LYS A 611 -17.56 -46.19 -9.27
CA LYS A 611 -17.51 -47.24 -8.25
C LYS A 611 -16.08 -47.52 -7.78
N GLN A 612 -15.10 -47.58 -8.67
CA GLN A 612 -13.70 -47.81 -8.31
C GLN A 612 -13.12 -46.68 -7.46
N VAL A 613 -13.44 -45.42 -7.76
CA VAL A 613 -13.05 -44.28 -6.92
C VAL A 613 -13.67 -44.35 -5.55
N PHE A 614 -14.96 -44.63 -5.49
CA PHE A 614 -15.73 -44.74 -4.25
C PHE A 614 -15.24 -45.89 -3.35
N GLU A 615 -14.98 -47.07 -3.91
CA GLU A 615 -14.47 -48.24 -3.19
C GLU A 615 -13.04 -47.99 -2.70
N PHE A 616 -12.18 -47.40 -3.51
CA PHE A 616 -10.80 -47.12 -3.15
C PHE A 616 -10.68 -46.23 -1.89
N PHE A 617 -11.49 -45.18 -1.78
CA PHE A 617 -11.46 -44.30 -0.61
C PHE A 617 -12.24 -44.81 0.61
N ARG A 618 -13.02 -45.87 0.51
CA ARG A 618 -13.68 -46.52 1.65
C ARG A 618 -12.95 -47.74 2.19
N HIS A 619 -12.00 -48.30 1.43
CA HIS A 619 -11.15 -49.39 1.87
C HIS A 619 -9.72 -48.92 2.29
N CYS A 620 -9.44 -47.62 2.24
CA CYS A 620 -8.32 -46.99 2.92
C CYS A 620 -8.81 -46.27 4.19
#